data_420041ea869b08739b88b0b5b0d05c4a
#
_entry.id   420041ea869b08739b88b0b5b0d05c4a
#
_cell.length_a   1.000
_cell.length_b   1.000
_cell.length_c   1.000
_cell.angle_alpha   90.00
_cell.angle_beta   90.00
_cell.angle_gamma   90.00
#
_symmetry.space_group_name_H-M   'P 1'
#
loop_
_entity.id
_entity.type
_entity.pdbx_description
1 polymer ?
#
loop_
_entity_poly.entity_id
_entity_poly.type
_entity_poly.pdbx_seq_one_letter_code
_entity_poly.pdbx_strand_id
1 'polypeptide(L)'
;MYDSWNIINSFILLSTPKLMIIEKLKKYDITLGSQSPRRKKLLEDMGLNFKIKICYEKENYPKDLKAEDIAEYIAKKKADFLLKEVSGNYLLITVDTIVLKNNKVLNKPKNKHDAIKILKDLSGITHYVISGVCIKSINKEVVFSSITEVLFNNLSESEINYYI
;
A
#
# COMPACT_ATOMS: atom_id res chain seq x y z
N MET A 1 6.04 42.26 15.38
CA MET A 1 6.99 41.41 16.12
C MET A 1 6.41 39.99 16.05
N TYR A 2 6.78 39.24 15.00
CA TYR A 2 6.29 37.86 14.81
C TYR A 2 7.02 36.96 15.79
N ASP A 3 6.26 36.24 16.59
CA ASP A 3 6.71 35.39 17.69
C ASP A 3 7.65 34.26 17.20
N SER A 4 8.94 34.47 17.35
CA SER A 4 10.00 33.50 17.09
C SER A 4 9.79 32.18 17.87
N TRP A 5 9.03 32.18 18.93
CA TRP A 5 8.66 31.04 19.76
C TRP A 5 7.70 30.08 19.04
N ASN A 6 6.79 30.57 18.22
CA ASN A 6 5.85 29.73 17.47
C ASN A 6 6.53 28.98 16.31
N ILE A 7 7.54 29.60 15.71
CA ILE A 7 8.34 28.96 14.65
C ILE A 7 9.21 27.85 15.22
N ILE A 8 9.85 28.09 16.37
CA ILE A 8 10.71 27.08 17.03
C ILE A 8 9.89 25.90 17.53
N ASN A 9 8.72 26.11 18.14
CA ASN A 9 7.83 25.04 18.57
C ASN A 9 7.24 24.24 17.39
N SER A 10 6.91 24.91 16.28
CA SER A 10 6.49 24.25 15.05
C SER A 10 7.61 23.38 14.45
N PHE A 11 8.86 23.84 14.52
CA PHE A 11 10.04 23.06 14.08
C PHE A 11 10.34 21.88 15.03
N ILE A 12 10.20 22.05 16.33
CA ILE A 12 10.43 20.99 17.33
C ILE A 12 9.34 19.91 17.29
N LEU A 13 8.07 20.26 17.06
CA LEU A 13 6.96 19.31 16.96
C LEU A 13 6.94 18.50 15.65
N LEU A 14 7.54 19.02 14.57
CA LEU A 14 7.62 18.33 13.28
C LEU A 14 8.91 17.51 13.08
N SER A 15 9.90 17.61 13.97
CA SER A 15 11.26 17.25 13.58
C SER A 15 11.82 15.94 14.15
N THR A 16 11.36 15.41 15.29
CA THR A 16 12.22 14.39 15.92
C THR A 16 11.99 12.94 15.47
N PRO A 17 10.78 12.35 15.39
CA PRO A 17 10.67 10.94 15.00
C PRO A 17 10.85 10.71 13.49
N LYS A 18 10.25 11.58 12.65
CA LYS A 18 10.32 11.42 11.17
C LYS A 18 11.75 11.63 10.66
N LEU A 19 12.43 12.69 11.12
CA LEU A 19 13.81 12.99 10.71
C LEU A 19 14.78 11.88 11.14
N MET A 20 14.63 11.38 12.36
CA MET A 20 15.46 10.28 12.88
C MET A 20 15.27 8.98 12.08
N ILE A 21 14.05 8.68 11.62
CA ILE A 21 13.80 7.51 10.79
C ILE A 21 14.45 7.69 9.42
N ILE A 22 14.28 8.86 8.78
CA ILE A 22 14.87 9.15 7.47
C ILE A 22 16.39 9.04 7.53
N GLU A 23 17.04 9.61 8.54
CA GLU A 23 18.49 9.51 8.72
C GLU A 23 18.96 8.04 8.84
N LYS A 24 18.23 7.22 9.61
CA LYS A 24 18.53 5.79 9.74
C LYS A 24 18.33 5.02 8.43
N LEU A 25 17.44 5.49 7.57
CA LEU A 25 17.12 4.85 6.30
C LEU A 25 18.09 5.25 5.17
N LYS A 26 18.84 6.36 5.30
CA LYS A 26 19.82 6.81 4.30
C LYS A 26 20.90 5.78 3.93
N LYS A 27 21.20 4.87 4.85
CA LYS A 27 22.20 3.81 4.60
C LYS A 27 21.68 2.69 3.70
N TYR A 28 20.39 2.64 3.39
CA TYR A 28 19.81 1.59 2.57
C TYR A 28 19.55 2.05 1.13
N ASP A 29 19.77 1.14 0.19
CA ASP A 29 19.23 1.22 -1.16
C ASP A 29 17.74 0.83 -1.15
N ILE A 30 16.87 1.83 -1.01
CA ILE A 30 15.43 1.57 -0.87
C ILE A 30 14.84 1.26 -2.25
N THR A 31 14.07 0.19 -2.32
CA THR A 31 13.33 -0.21 -3.52
C THR A 31 11.86 -0.41 -3.19
N LEU A 32 10.98 0.27 -3.93
CA LEU A 32 9.54 0.05 -3.91
C LEU A 32 9.15 -0.95 -5.00
N GLY A 33 8.68 -2.13 -4.61
CA GLY A 33 8.16 -3.16 -5.50
C GLY A 33 6.69 -2.93 -5.88
N SER A 34 6.36 -1.76 -6.43
CA SER A 34 4.99 -1.41 -6.79
C SER A 34 4.93 -0.36 -7.90
N GLN A 35 3.97 -0.51 -8.83
CA GLN A 35 3.65 0.48 -9.87
C GLN A 35 2.63 1.54 -9.41
N SER A 36 2.05 1.42 -8.22
CA SER A 36 0.98 2.31 -7.76
C SER A 36 1.46 3.75 -7.59
N PRO A 37 0.92 4.73 -8.33
CA PRO A 37 1.29 6.13 -8.16
C PRO A 37 1.01 6.65 -6.74
N ARG A 38 -0.04 6.15 -6.09
CA ARG A 38 -0.39 6.52 -4.71
C ARG A 38 0.68 6.07 -3.72
N ARG A 39 1.21 4.84 -3.87
CA ARG A 39 2.27 4.32 -2.99
C ARG A 39 3.59 5.03 -3.22
N LYS A 40 3.91 5.34 -4.49
CA LYS A 40 5.06 6.17 -4.84
C LYS A 40 4.97 7.52 -4.12
N LYS A 41 3.85 8.22 -4.27
CA LYS A 41 3.64 9.53 -3.63
C LYS A 41 3.75 9.46 -2.11
N LEU A 42 3.22 8.43 -1.45
CA LEU A 42 3.36 8.27 0.01
C LEU A 42 4.82 8.21 0.45
N LEU A 43 5.69 7.48 -0.25
CA LEU A 43 7.12 7.41 0.08
C LEU A 43 7.85 8.72 -0.24
N GLU A 44 7.47 9.41 -1.33
CA GLU A 44 7.97 10.75 -1.66
C GLU A 44 7.59 11.77 -0.58
N ASP A 45 6.35 11.78 -0.11
CA ASP A 45 5.84 12.67 0.95
C ASP A 45 6.50 12.38 2.32
N MET A 46 7.00 11.16 2.51
CA MET A 46 7.86 10.81 3.64
C MET A 46 9.28 11.37 3.50
N GLY A 47 9.69 11.82 2.32
CA GLY A 47 11.04 12.31 2.05
C GLY A 47 12.06 11.20 1.80
N LEU A 48 11.62 10.02 1.35
CA LEU A 48 12.51 8.90 1.04
C LEU A 48 12.97 8.97 -0.41
N ASN A 49 14.24 8.68 -0.63
CA ASN A 49 14.79 8.40 -1.96
C ASN A 49 14.71 6.90 -2.20
N PHE A 50 14.10 6.48 -3.30
CA PHE A 50 13.92 5.06 -3.63
C PHE A 50 13.90 4.82 -5.13
N LYS A 51 14.17 3.57 -5.50
CA LYS A 51 13.99 3.05 -6.87
C LYS A 51 12.66 2.32 -6.95
N ILE A 52 12.06 2.26 -8.16
CA ILE A 52 10.86 1.47 -8.41
C ILE A 52 11.27 0.22 -9.18
N LYS A 53 10.77 -0.94 -8.74
CA LYS A 53 10.84 -2.19 -9.47
C LYS A 53 9.46 -2.79 -9.65
N ILE A 54 9.21 -3.38 -10.81
CA ILE A 54 7.92 -3.95 -11.17
C ILE A 54 7.98 -5.46 -10.89
N CYS A 55 7.06 -5.94 -10.07
CA CYS A 55 6.88 -7.35 -9.86
C CYS A 55 5.88 -7.89 -10.90
N TYR A 56 6.32 -8.80 -11.76
CA TYR A 56 5.49 -9.49 -12.76
C TYR A 56 4.97 -10.84 -12.27
N GLU A 57 5.22 -11.18 -11.00
CA GLU A 57 4.72 -12.41 -10.41
C GLU A 57 3.20 -12.40 -10.31
N LYS A 58 2.57 -13.55 -10.60
CA LYS A 58 1.12 -13.68 -10.52
C LYS A 58 0.64 -13.54 -9.08
N GLU A 59 -0.41 -12.77 -8.86
CA GLU A 59 -1.06 -12.52 -7.57
C GLU A 59 -1.96 -13.72 -7.16
N ASN A 60 -1.45 -14.95 -7.26
CA ASN A 60 -2.15 -16.15 -6.81
C ASN A 60 -1.76 -16.50 -5.36
N TYR A 61 -2.71 -17.09 -4.65
CA TYR A 61 -2.58 -17.49 -3.25
C TYR A 61 -3.30 -18.82 -3.01
N PRO A 62 -2.96 -19.57 -1.93
CA PRO A 62 -3.63 -20.82 -1.55
C PRO A 62 -5.12 -20.59 -1.29
N LYS A 63 -5.97 -21.52 -1.71
CA LYS A 63 -7.44 -21.38 -1.60
C LYS A 63 -7.94 -21.48 -0.15
N ASP A 64 -7.17 -22.11 0.71
CA ASP A 64 -7.41 -22.31 2.14
C ASP A 64 -6.91 -21.15 3.01
N LEU A 65 -6.23 -20.16 2.40
CA LEU A 65 -5.75 -18.99 3.12
C LEU A 65 -6.93 -18.12 3.57
N LYS A 66 -6.90 -17.66 4.82
CA LYS A 66 -7.89 -16.73 5.33
C LYS A 66 -7.84 -15.42 4.53
N ALA A 67 -9.02 -14.87 4.27
CA ALA A 67 -9.14 -13.66 3.44
C ALA A 67 -8.29 -12.49 3.96
N GLU A 68 -8.18 -12.36 5.28
CA GLU A 68 -7.39 -11.32 5.96
C GLU A 68 -5.88 -11.44 5.71
N ASP A 69 -5.38 -12.66 5.52
CA ASP A 69 -3.96 -12.96 5.35
C ASP A 69 -3.50 -12.86 3.88
N ILE A 70 -4.44 -12.77 2.93
CA ILE A 70 -4.14 -12.81 1.48
C ILE A 70 -3.24 -11.64 1.07
N ALA A 71 -3.52 -10.43 1.55
CA ALA A 71 -2.75 -9.23 1.17
C ALA A 71 -1.29 -9.32 1.68
N GLU A 72 -1.07 -9.83 2.89
CA GLU A 72 0.27 -10.07 3.44
C GLU A 72 1.01 -11.14 2.66
N TYR A 73 0.34 -12.26 2.37
CA TYR A 73 0.90 -13.34 1.58
C TYR A 73 1.37 -12.87 0.20
N ILE A 74 0.54 -12.10 -0.52
CA ILE A 74 0.91 -11.58 -1.85
C ILE A 74 2.04 -10.55 -1.73
N ALA A 75 2.00 -9.67 -0.72
CA ALA A 75 3.07 -8.71 -0.50
C ALA A 75 4.41 -9.41 -0.25
N LYS A 76 4.44 -10.43 0.62
CA LYS A 76 5.63 -11.25 0.87
C LYS A 76 6.11 -11.97 -0.39
N LYS A 77 5.21 -12.62 -1.12
CA LYS A 77 5.53 -13.31 -2.38
C LYS A 77 6.18 -12.35 -3.40
N LYS A 78 5.68 -11.11 -3.52
CA LYS A 78 6.30 -10.07 -4.35
C LYS A 78 7.71 -9.71 -3.87
N ALA A 79 7.94 -9.63 -2.55
CA ALA A 79 9.26 -9.38 -2.00
C ALA A 79 10.23 -10.51 -2.35
N ASP A 80 9.83 -11.76 -2.14
CA ASP A 80 10.65 -12.93 -2.44
C ASP A 80 11.00 -13.03 -3.94
N PHE A 81 10.07 -12.67 -4.82
CA PHE A 81 10.33 -12.59 -6.25
C PHE A 81 11.38 -11.53 -6.62
N LEU A 82 11.27 -10.33 -6.03
CA LEU A 82 12.16 -9.21 -6.33
C LEU A 82 13.52 -9.27 -5.63
N LEU A 83 13.71 -10.19 -4.67
CA LEU A 83 15.00 -10.36 -3.97
C LEU A 83 16.18 -10.56 -4.91
N LYS A 84 16.00 -11.28 -6.01
CA LYS A 84 17.02 -11.52 -7.03
C LYS A 84 17.44 -10.26 -7.80
N GLU A 85 16.67 -9.19 -7.67
CA GLU A 85 16.87 -7.93 -8.39
C GLU A 85 17.43 -6.82 -7.50
N VAL A 86 17.60 -7.05 -6.22
CA VAL A 86 18.19 -6.13 -5.26
C VAL A 86 19.50 -6.70 -4.72
N SER A 87 20.45 -5.81 -4.39
CA SER A 87 21.75 -6.20 -3.88
C SER A 87 22.29 -5.15 -2.92
N GLY A 88 23.41 -5.43 -2.29
CA GLY A 88 24.02 -4.51 -1.33
C GLY A 88 23.16 -4.32 -0.08
N ASN A 89 23.20 -3.17 0.52
CA ASN A 89 22.43 -2.85 1.73
C ASN A 89 20.99 -2.42 1.38
N TYR A 90 20.22 -3.33 0.79
CA TYR A 90 18.87 -3.05 0.32
C TYR A 90 17.83 -2.95 1.44
N LEU A 91 16.78 -2.15 1.19
CA LEU A 91 15.50 -2.18 1.89
C LEU A 91 14.40 -2.29 0.84
N LEU A 92 13.87 -3.48 0.67
CA LEU A 92 12.79 -3.77 -0.28
C LEU A 92 11.44 -3.62 0.39
N ILE A 93 10.58 -2.79 -0.19
CA ILE A 93 9.20 -2.55 0.27
C ILE A 93 8.24 -3.05 -0.81
N THR A 94 7.43 -4.02 -0.50
CA THR A 94 6.36 -4.50 -1.38
C THR A 94 5.02 -4.39 -0.69
N VAL A 95 3.98 -4.17 -1.48
CA VAL A 95 2.62 -3.94 -0.97
C VAL A 95 1.62 -4.62 -1.89
N ASP A 96 0.62 -5.23 -1.30
CA ASP A 96 -0.58 -5.64 -2.01
C ASP A 96 -1.84 -5.09 -1.33
N THR A 97 -2.93 -4.95 -2.09
CA THR A 97 -4.20 -4.43 -1.55
C THR A 97 -5.35 -5.22 -2.15
N ILE A 98 -6.17 -5.76 -1.28
CA ILE A 98 -7.39 -6.47 -1.64
C ILE A 98 -8.62 -5.77 -1.08
N VAL A 99 -9.76 -5.99 -1.72
CA VAL A 99 -11.07 -5.54 -1.24
C VAL A 99 -11.87 -6.77 -0.82
N LEU A 100 -12.39 -6.77 0.40
CA LEU A 100 -13.25 -7.81 0.93
C LEU A 100 -14.69 -7.33 1.06
N LYS A 101 -15.60 -8.09 0.49
CA LYS A 101 -17.06 -7.96 0.71
C LYS A 101 -17.59 -9.31 1.18
N ASN A 102 -18.25 -9.36 2.34
CA ASN A 102 -18.81 -10.60 2.90
C ASN A 102 -17.80 -11.76 2.88
N ASN A 103 -16.58 -11.52 3.36
CA ASN A 103 -15.44 -12.45 3.38
C ASN A 103 -15.02 -13.01 2.00
N LYS A 104 -15.41 -12.35 0.91
CA LYS A 104 -14.97 -12.69 -0.44
C LYS A 104 -14.09 -11.59 -1.01
N VAL A 105 -12.96 -11.98 -1.58
CA VAL A 105 -12.06 -11.06 -2.29
C VAL A 105 -12.72 -10.61 -3.58
N LEU A 106 -12.84 -9.30 -3.76
CA LEU A 106 -13.24 -8.70 -5.03
C LEU A 106 -12.00 -8.56 -5.92
N ASN A 107 -12.01 -9.26 -7.04
CA ASN A 107 -10.94 -9.18 -8.02
C ASN A 107 -11.00 -7.85 -8.80
N LYS A 108 -9.87 -7.46 -9.40
CA LYS A 108 -9.83 -6.33 -10.33
C LYS A 108 -10.81 -6.55 -11.49
N PRO A 109 -11.59 -5.52 -11.90
CA PRO A 109 -12.52 -5.65 -13.02
C PRO A 109 -11.78 -6.00 -14.30
N LYS A 110 -12.35 -6.90 -15.08
CA LYS A 110 -11.78 -7.36 -16.36
C LYS A 110 -12.10 -6.40 -17.51
N ASN A 111 -13.18 -5.64 -17.37
CA ASN A 111 -13.68 -4.70 -18.38
C ASN A 111 -14.63 -3.68 -17.72
N LYS A 112 -15.10 -2.72 -18.49
CA LYS A 112 -16.03 -1.66 -18.02
C LYS A 112 -17.33 -2.23 -17.43
N HIS A 113 -17.91 -3.25 -18.04
CA HIS A 113 -19.16 -3.87 -17.56
C HIS A 113 -18.96 -4.52 -16.17
N ASP A 114 -17.84 -5.20 -15.98
CA ASP A 114 -17.47 -5.83 -14.71
C ASP A 114 -17.22 -4.76 -13.62
N ALA A 115 -16.58 -3.63 -13.99
CA ALA A 115 -16.38 -2.49 -13.10
C ALA A 115 -17.71 -1.88 -12.61
N ILE A 116 -18.68 -1.69 -13.55
CA ILE A 116 -20.03 -1.23 -13.21
C ILE A 116 -20.68 -2.17 -12.21
N LYS A 117 -20.62 -3.47 -12.47
CA LYS A 117 -21.20 -4.49 -11.59
C LYS A 117 -20.59 -4.43 -10.20
N ILE A 118 -19.25 -4.36 -10.10
CA ILE A 118 -18.55 -4.27 -8.82
C ILE A 118 -18.98 -3.01 -8.04
N LEU A 119 -19.08 -1.84 -8.71
CA LEU A 119 -19.52 -0.60 -8.05
C LEU A 119 -20.98 -0.66 -7.61
N LYS A 120 -21.87 -1.24 -8.42
CA LYS A 120 -23.29 -1.49 -8.01
C LYS A 120 -23.34 -2.42 -6.79
N ASP A 121 -22.51 -3.46 -6.76
CA ASP A 121 -22.42 -4.40 -5.65
C ASP A 121 -21.83 -3.77 -4.36
N LEU A 122 -21.06 -2.71 -4.46
CA LEU A 122 -20.47 -1.98 -3.32
C LEU A 122 -21.34 -0.80 -2.86
N SER A 123 -22.27 -0.35 -3.70
CA SER A 123 -23.14 0.80 -3.42
C SER A 123 -23.96 0.61 -2.15
N GLY A 124 -23.93 1.56 -1.23
CA GLY A 124 -24.68 1.59 0.01
C GLY A 124 -24.24 0.58 1.07
N ILE A 125 -23.11 -0.10 0.87
CA ILE A 125 -22.66 -1.13 1.82
C ILE A 125 -21.25 -0.90 2.34
N THR A 126 -21.01 -1.44 3.53
CA THR A 126 -19.69 -1.51 4.14
C THR A 126 -18.88 -2.67 3.56
N HIS A 127 -17.62 -2.39 3.24
CA HIS A 127 -16.64 -3.38 2.81
C HIS A 127 -15.29 -3.07 3.43
N TYR A 128 -14.33 -3.98 3.31
CA TYR A 128 -13.00 -3.80 3.89
C TYR A 128 -11.95 -3.73 2.80
N VAL A 129 -11.02 -2.80 2.96
CA VAL A 129 -9.81 -2.70 2.14
C VAL A 129 -8.63 -3.11 3.02
N ILE A 130 -7.94 -4.18 2.63
CA ILE A 130 -6.79 -4.72 3.36
C ILE A 130 -5.54 -4.48 2.54
N SER A 131 -4.59 -3.77 3.13
CA SER A 131 -3.27 -3.53 2.54
C SER A 131 -2.21 -4.29 3.31
N GLY A 132 -1.67 -5.33 2.69
CA GLY A 132 -0.52 -6.08 3.20
C GLY A 132 0.78 -5.42 2.76
N VAL A 133 1.74 -5.35 3.66
CA VAL A 133 3.07 -4.76 3.44
C VAL A 133 4.13 -5.76 3.86
N CYS A 134 5.14 -5.94 3.02
CA CYS A 134 6.37 -6.63 3.38
C CYS A 134 7.56 -5.66 3.25
N ILE A 135 8.33 -5.52 4.32
CA ILE A 135 9.58 -4.77 4.34
C ILE A 135 10.70 -5.75 4.63
N LYS A 136 11.64 -5.85 3.71
CA LYS A 136 12.71 -6.85 3.76
C LYS A 136 14.09 -6.23 3.55
N SER A 137 15.03 -6.59 4.41
CA SER A 137 16.44 -6.27 4.31
C SER A 137 17.26 -7.56 4.40
N ILE A 138 18.58 -7.48 4.35
CA ILE A 138 19.48 -8.64 4.47
C ILE A 138 19.17 -9.43 5.76
N ASN A 139 18.95 -8.75 6.88
CA ASN A 139 18.90 -9.36 8.20
C ASN A 139 17.51 -9.38 8.82
N LYS A 140 16.51 -8.77 8.18
CA LYS A 140 15.18 -8.62 8.79
C LYS A 140 14.09 -8.59 7.74
N GLU A 141 13.02 -9.33 8.03
CA GLU A 141 11.76 -9.26 7.30
C GLU A 141 10.63 -8.90 8.29
N VAL A 142 9.77 -7.99 7.89
CA VAL A 142 8.56 -7.63 8.64
C VAL A 142 7.40 -7.66 7.66
N VAL A 143 6.36 -8.40 8.00
CA VAL A 143 5.12 -8.47 7.25
C VAL A 143 3.98 -8.05 8.17
N PHE A 144 3.11 -7.19 7.68
CA PHE A 144 1.95 -6.71 8.43
C PHE A 144 0.87 -6.20 7.49
N SER A 145 -0.35 -6.05 7.99
CA SER A 145 -1.45 -5.46 7.24
C SER A 145 -2.13 -4.32 7.98
N SER A 146 -2.84 -3.53 7.21
CA SER A 146 -3.77 -2.52 7.71
C SER A 146 -5.13 -2.77 7.09
N ILE A 147 -6.16 -2.77 7.92
CA ILE A 147 -7.56 -2.96 7.52
C ILE A 147 -8.27 -1.62 7.64
N THR A 148 -8.92 -1.22 6.55
CA THR A 148 -9.76 -0.01 6.50
C THR A 148 -11.18 -0.43 6.20
N GLU A 149 -12.10 -0.05 7.07
CA GLU A 149 -13.53 -0.16 6.81
C GLU A 149 -13.97 1.02 5.92
N VAL A 150 -14.69 0.70 4.85
CA VAL A 150 -15.17 1.69 3.87
C VAL A 150 -16.66 1.51 3.69
N LEU A 151 -17.44 2.55 3.97
CA LEU A 151 -18.85 2.63 3.65
C LEU A 151 -19.03 3.47 2.38
N PHE A 152 -19.56 2.87 1.34
CA PHE A 152 -20.01 3.63 0.18
C PHE A 152 -21.40 4.19 0.39
N ASN A 153 -21.59 5.44 -0.03
CA ASN A 153 -22.94 5.97 -0.19
C ASN A 153 -23.68 5.21 -1.29
N ASN A 154 -25.02 5.37 -1.33
CA ASN A 154 -25.80 4.88 -2.47
C ASN A 154 -25.35 5.60 -3.74
N LEU A 155 -24.79 4.85 -4.67
CA LEU A 155 -24.26 5.37 -5.93
C LEU A 155 -25.35 5.37 -7.00
N SER A 156 -25.58 6.50 -7.62
CA SER A 156 -26.41 6.62 -8.81
C SER A 156 -25.71 6.05 -10.05
N GLU A 157 -26.45 5.74 -11.10
CA GLU A 157 -25.86 5.28 -12.37
C GLU A 157 -24.96 6.33 -13.01
N SER A 158 -25.27 7.62 -12.84
CA SER A 158 -24.44 8.73 -13.33
C SER A 158 -23.08 8.78 -12.62
N GLU A 159 -23.06 8.62 -11.31
CA GLU A 159 -21.81 8.59 -10.52
C GLU A 159 -20.95 7.39 -10.90
N ILE A 160 -21.56 6.20 -11.03
CA ILE A 160 -20.85 4.99 -11.47
C ILE A 160 -20.22 5.19 -12.86
N ASN A 161 -20.98 5.75 -13.82
CA ASN A 161 -20.49 5.98 -15.17
C ASN A 161 -19.40 7.07 -15.23
N TYR A 162 -19.46 8.07 -14.35
CA TYR A 162 -18.43 9.10 -14.24
C TYR A 162 -17.10 8.56 -13.69
N TYR A 163 -17.20 7.61 -12.77
CA TYR A 163 -16.01 7.01 -12.10
C TYR A 163 -15.21 6.06 -13.01
N ILE A 164 -15.85 5.45 -14.02
CA ILE A 164 -15.26 4.46 -14.94
C ILE A 164 -14.84 5.11 -16.26
#